data_74a89e8c05f29e8a950d975d48f8bd19
#
_entry.id   74a89e8c05f29e8a950d975d48f8bd19
#
_cell.length_a   1.000
_cell.length_b   1.000
_cell.length_c   1.000
_cell.angle_alpha   90.00
_cell.angle_beta   90.00
_cell.angle_gamma   90.00
#
_symmetry.space_group_name_H-M   'P 1'
#
loop_
_entity.id
_entity.type
_entity.pdbx_description
1 polymer ?
#
loop_
_entity_poly.entity_id
_entity_poly.type
_entity_poly.pdbx_seq_one_letter_code
_entity_poly.pdbx_strand_id
1 'polypeptide(L)'
;MKTNIVSVKYEDNYAPKTFGGKSYSYYTSIPLQVGDLVNAPTSYGEKIARVSEIDIPEYKVETIKPYLKIITEKIDRETYLQNGEIKVAA
;
A
#
# COMPACT_ATOMS: atom_id res chain seq x y z
N MET A 1 -7.59 -11.57 16.17
CA MET A 1 -7.24 -12.60 15.17
C MET A 1 -6.57 -11.94 13.98
N LYS A 2 -5.47 -12.49 13.50
CA LYS A 2 -4.77 -11.93 12.35
C LYS A 2 -5.50 -12.27 11.06
N THR A 3 -5.60 -11.28 10.18
CA THR A 3 -6.17 -11.48 8.84
C THR A 3 -5.11 -11.11 7.80
N ASN A 4 -5.37 -11.48 6.56
CA ASN A 4 -4.53 -11.08 5.44
C ASN A 4 -5.09 -9.86 4.70
N ILE A 5 -5.82 -9.02 5.42
CA ILE A 5 -6.40 -7.80 4.88
C ILE A 5 -5.74 -6.60 5.54
N VAL A 6 -5.26 -5.67 4.71
CA VAL A 6 -4.60 -4.46 5.17
C VAL A 6 -5.24 -3.24 4.52
N SER A 7 -5.02 -2.09 5.12
CA SER A 7 -5.44 -0.82 4.56
C SER A 7 -4.20 -0.01 4.23
N VAL A 8 -4.20 0.65 3.08
CA VAL A 8 -3.06 1.42 2.61
C VAL A 8 -3.50 2.81 2.16
N LYS A 9 -2.56 3.75 2.18
CA LYS A 9 -2.74 5.08 1.61
C LYS A 9 -1.73 5.27 0.50
N TYR A 10 -2.18 5.76 -0.65
CA TYR A 10 -1.32 5.96 -1.80
C TYR A 10 -0.41 7.17 -1.64
N GLU A 11 0.75 7.11 -2.29
CA GLU A 11 1.63 8.27 -2.41
C GLU A 11 0.94 9.36 -3.22
N ASP A 12 1.04 10.61 -2.74
CA ASP A 12 0.45 11.75 -3.43
C ASP A 12 1.24 12.05 -4.71
N ASN A 13 0.54 12.19 -5.83
CA ASN A 13 1.16 12.50 -7.12
C ASN A 13 1.83 13.87 -7.12
N TYR A 14 1.34 14.80 -6.34
CA TYR A 14 1.84 16.17 -6.28
C TYR A 14 2.81 16.42 -5.13
N ALA A 15 2.89 15.49 -4.21
CA ALA A 15 3.77 15.59 -3.04
C ALA A 15 4.45 14.24 -2.81
N PRO A 16 5.54 13.95 -3.55
CA PRO A 16 6.26 12.68 -3.40
C PRO A 16 6.66 12.41 -1.96
N LYS A 17 6.64 11.15 -1.57
CA LYS A 17 6.93 10.66 -0.22
C LYS A 17 5.89 11.10 0.82
N THR A 18 4.76 11.64 0.38
CA THR A 18 3.62 11.97 1.24
C THR A 18 2.50 10.98 0.95
N PHE A 19 1.95 10.39 2.01
CA PHE A 19 0.89 9.38 1.90
C PHE A 19 -0.32 9.88 2.67
N GLY A 20 -1.44 9.99 1.98
CA GLY A 20 -2.63 10.51 2.62
C GLY A 20 -3.88 10.27 1.79
N GLY A 21 -4.94 10.99 2.13
CA GLY A 21 -6.23 10.83 1.48
C GLY A 21 -6.96 9.58 1.95
N LYS A 22 -7.70 8.95 1.05
CA LYS A 22 -8.49 7.77 1.37
C LYS A 22 -7.62 6.56 1.64
N SER A 23 -8.11 5.70 2.52
CA SER A 23 -7.51 4.39 2.75
C SER A 23 -8.20 3.37 1.85
N TYR A 24 -7.41 2.44 1.33
CA TYR A 24 -7.91 1.38 0.44
C TYR A 24 -7.53 0.03 1.00
N SER A 25 -8.46 -0.91 0.97
CA SER A 25 -8.25 -2.25 1.52
C SER A 25 -7.72 -3.20 0.45
N TYR A 26 -6.81 -4.08 0.86
CA TYR A 26 -6.19 -5.08 -0.02
C TYR A 26 -6.01 -6.38 0.73
N TYR A 27 -6.03 -7.49 0.00
CA TYR A 27 -5.44 -8.72 0.50
C TYR A 27 -3.93 -8.61 0.42
N THR A 28 -3.22 -9.37 1.24
CA THR A 28 -1.77 -9.49 1.12
C THR A 28 -1.36 -10.95 1.22
N SER A 29 -0.41 -11.35 0.38
CA SER A 29 0.19 -12.68 0.43
C SER A 29 1.49 -12.70 1.22
N ILE A 30 1.91 -11.53 1.74
CA ILE A 30 3.15 -11.37 2.49
C ILE A 30 2.85 -10.72 3.84
N PRO A 31 3.68 -10.96 4.87
CA PRO A 31 3.50 -10.28 6.15
C PRO A 31 3.82 -8.80 6.02
N LEU A 32 2.92 -7.97 6.51
CA LEU A 32 3.07 -6.51 6.48
C LEU A 32 2.84 -5.92 7.85
N GLN A 33 3.45 -4.77 8.09
CA GLN A 33 3.27 -4.00 9.31
C GLN A 33 2.91 -2.55 8.94
N VAL A 34 2.30 -1.84 9.88
CA VAL A 34 2.01 -0.42 9.70
C VAL A 34 3.30 0.33 9.40
N GLY A 35 3.27 1.15 8.37
CA GLY A 35 4.44 1.90 7.92
C GLY A 35 5.20 1.25 6.77
N ASP A 36 4.92 -0.01 6.45
CA ASP A 36 5.57 -0.68 5.33
C ASP A 36 5.15 -0.04 4.01
N LEU A 37 6.09 0.01 3.06
CA LEU A 37 5.83 0.48 1.70
C LEU A 37 5.60 -0.73 0.80
N VAL A 38 4.61 -0.61 -0.07
CA VAL A 38 4.21 -1.71 -0.95
C VAL A 38 3.87 -1.19 -2.34
N ASN A 39 3.93 -2.08 -3.33
CA ASN A 39 3.34 -1.83 -4.64
C ASN A 39 1.89 -2.30 -4.59
N ALA A 40 0.96 -1.35 -4.67
CA ALA A 40 -0.46 -1.64 -4.61
C ALA A 40 -1.04 -1.67 -6.02
N PRO A 41 -1.58 -2.81 -6.47
CA PRO A 41 -2.19 -2.87 -7.80
C PRO A 41 -3.48 -2.05 -7.84
N THR A 42 -3.66 -1.29 -8.91
CA THR A 42 -4.88 -0.51 -9.14
C THR A 42 -5.38 -0.75 -10.57
N SER A 43 -6.56 -0.23 -10.88
CA SER A 43 -7.11 -0.32 -12.24
C SER A 43 -6.24 0.41 -13.27
N TYR A 44 -5.39 1.33 -12.83
CA TYR A 44 -4.53 2.13 -13.69
C TYR A 44 -3.07 1.71 -13.62
N GLY A 45 -2.78 0.58 -13.01
CA GLY A 45 -1.42 0.11 -12.80
C GLY A 45 -1.05 0.11 -11.33
N GLU A 46 0.21 -0.12 -11.04
CA GLU A 46 0.67 -0.19 -9.66
C GLU A 46 1.01 1.19 -9.11
N LYS A 47 0.69 1.41 -7.85
CA LYS A 47 1.04 2.64 -7.13
C LYS A 47 1.82 2.29 -5.87
N ILE A 48 2.70 3.19 -5.49
CA ILE A 48 3.40 3.08 -4.21
C ILE A 48 2.43 3.50 -3.12
N ALA A 49 2.33 2.68 -2.08
CA ALA A 49 1.44 2.94 -0.97
C ALA A 49 2.11 2.58 0.36
N ARG A 50 1.61 3.17 1.42
CA ARG A 50 2.07 2.86 2.77
C ARG A 50 0.95 2.19 3.56
N VAL A 51 1.28 1.11 4.23
CA VAL A 51 0.32 0.40 5.07
C VAL A 51 -0.07 1.28 6.26
N SER A 52 -1.36 1.56 6.38
CA SER A 52 -1.90 2.37 7.48
C SER A 52 -2.54 1.53 8.57
N GLU A 53 -3.04 0.34 8.21
CA GLU A 53 -3.67 -0.58 9.15
C GLU A 53 -3.45 -2.01 8.70
N ILE A 54 -3.32 -2.92 9.66
CA ILE A 54 -3.20 -4.35 9.38
C ILE A 54 -4.29 -5.11 10.12
N ASP A 55 -4.43 -6.39 9.79
CA ASP A 55 -5.39 -7.28 10.45
C ASP A 55 -6.81 -6.72 10.41
N ILE A 56 -7.21 -6.18 9.27
CA ILE A 56 -8.56 -5.64 9.09
C ILE A 56 -9.56 -6.80 9.16
N PRO A 57 -10.56 -6.73 10.04
CA PRO A 57 -11.58 -7.78 10.12
C PRO A 57 -12.36 -7.90 8.80
N GLU A 58 -12.67 -9.13 8.42
CA GLU A 58 -13.38 -9.38 7.16
C GLU A 58 -14.73 -8.67 7.08
N TYR A 59 -15.44 -8.53 8.20
CA TYR A 59 -16.73 -7.88 8.18
C TYR A 59 -16.67 -6.40 7.76
N LYS A 60 -15.52 -5.76 7.93
CA LYS A 60 -15.35 -4.36 7.52
C LYS A 60 -15.25 -4.19 6.01
N VAL A 61 -14.90 -5.24 5.30
CA VAL A 61 -14.71 -5.18 3.84
C VAL A 61 -15.67 -6.11 3.09
N GLU A 62 -16.69 -6.63 3.77
CA GLU A 62 -17.55 -7.66 3.20
C GLU A 62 -18.21 -7.23 1.90
N THR A 63 -18.67 -5.98 1.81
CA THR A 63 -19.33 -5.47 0.61
C THR A 63 -18.39 -5.27 -0.55
N ILE A 64 -17.10 -5.05 -0.29
CA ILE A 64 -16.09 -4.81 -1.34
C ILE A 64 -15.16 -6.00 -1.53
N LYS A 65 -15.34 -7.06 -0.75
CA LYS A 65 -14.46 -8.23 -0.76
C LYS A 65 -14.22 -8.81 -2.17
N PRO A 66 -15.23 -8.92 -3.04
CA PRO A 66 -14.99 -9.44 -4.40
C PRO A 66 -14.11 -8.55 -5.26
N TYR A 67 -13.92 -7.31 -4.87
CA TYR A 67 -13.14 -6.33 -5.64
C TYR A 67 -11.76 -6.08 -5.06
N LEU A 68 -11.41 -6.71 -3.94
CA LEU A 68 -10.10 -6.53 -3.33
C LEU A 68 -9.02 -7.17 -4.20
N LYS A 69 -7.98 -6.40 -4.47
CA LYS A 69 -6.79 -6.91 -5.13
C LYS A 69 -5.79 -7.38 -4.08
N ILE A 70 -4.75 -8.06 -4.51
CA ILE A 70 -3.77 -8.64 -3.60
C ILE A 70 -2.43 -7.94 -3.74
N ILE A 71 -1.81 -7.60 -2.61
CA ILE A 71 -0.45 -7.08 -2.55
C ILE A 71 0.49 -8.26 -2.40
N THR A 72 1.44 -8.37 -3.32
CA THR A 72 2.38 -9.48 -3.35
C THR A 72 3.83 -9.01 -3.16
N GLU A 73 4.07 -7.70 -3.09
CA GLU A 73 5.41 -7.16 -3.14
C GLU A 73 5.57 -5.98 -2.17
N LYS A 74 6.61 -6.07 -1.36
CA LYS A 74 6.98 -5.02 -0.42
C LYS A 74 8.14 -4.24 -1.01
N ILE A 75 8.10 -2.92 -0.87
CA ILE A 75 9.17 -2.04 -1.37
C ILE A 75 10.19 -1.84 -0.27
N ASP A 76 11.46 -2.02 -0.61
CA ASP A 76 12.55 -1.69 0.31
C ASP A 76 12.60 -0.18 0.51
N ARG A 77 12.52 0.25 1.76
CA ARG A 77 12.47 1.66 2.11
C ARG A 77 13.71 2.41 1.63
N GLU A 78 14.88 1.81 1.76
CA GLU A 78 16.12 2.45 1.31
C GLU A 78 16.13 2.64 -0.19
N THR A 79 15.74 1.61 -0.94
CA THR A 79 15.65 1.70 -2.39
C THR A 79 14.67 2.78 -2.83
N TYR A 80 13.53 2.87 -2.16
CA TYR A 80 12.55 3.89 -2.45
C TYR A 80 13.11 5.31 -2.22
N LEU A 81 13.82 5.51 -1.12
CA LEU A 81 14.41 6.81 -0.82
C LEU A 81 15.53 7.16 -1.81
N GLN A 82 16.37 6.19 -2.15
CA GLN A 82 17.44 6.38 -3.13
C GLN A 82 16.88 6.73 -4.50
N ASN A 83 15.86 6.02 -4.95
CA ASN A 83 15.23 6.30 -6.24
C ASN A 83 14.66 7.72 -6.28
N GLY A 84 14.08 8.17 -5.17
CA GLY A 84 13.60 9.54 -5.07
C GLY A 84 14.73 10.56 -5.20
N GLU A 85 15.86 10.29 -4.59
CA GLU A 85 17.03 11.15 -4.67
C GLU A 85 17.60 11.17 -6.08
N ILE A 86 17.70 10.01 -6.71
CA ILE A 86 18.21 9.90 -8.09
C ILE A 86 17.34 10.72 -9.03
N LYS A 87 16.03 10.66 -8.88
CA LYS A 87 15.12 11.43 -9.71
C LYS A 87 15.32 12.93 -9.54
N VAL A 88 15.59 13.37 -8.33
CA VAL A 88 15.85 14.78 -8.04
C VAL A 88 17.18 15.21 -8.62
N ALA A 89 18.18 14.35 -8.52
CA ALA A 89 19.52 14.64 -9.04
C ALA A 89 19.58 14.65 -10.56
N ALA A 90 18.73 13.89 -11.17
CA ALA A 90 18.68 13.81 -12.62
C ALA A 90 17.90 14.97 -13.23
#